data_f0026a52e2052cf362ea2b4f47066af2
#
_entry.id   f0026a52e2052cf362ea2b4f47066af2
#
_cell.length_a   1.000
_cell.length_b   1.000
_cell.length_c   1.000
_cell.angle_alpha   90.00
_cell.angle_beta   90.00
_cell.angle_gamma   90.00
#
_symmetry.space_group_name_H-M   'P 1'
#
loop_
_entity.id
_entity.type
_entity.pdbx_description
1 polymer ?
#
loop_
_entity_poly.entity_id
_entity_poly.type
_entity_poly.pdbx_seq_one_letter_code
_entity_poly.pdbx_strand_id
1 'polypeptide(L)'
;MAQQRRVVIQNNHGEKLVGILHDTGSDELVIVCHGFQSSKERIPMVNLAAAFDREGISVFRFDFAGNGESEGLFQYGNYRREADDLRAVVQHFRGNEHTITAIIGHSKGGNVVLLYASKYGDIHIVVNISGRFNLERGIEGRLGRDFLQRIKQEGFIDVKNRRGKFEYRVTEESLMDRLTTDVRASCLSIHGDCRVMTVHGSMDEIVPADDALEFSKSIANHDLCIIERADHDYTSHQGELASVVVNFVKENLHLHKDMSKLQLCRMPDKGGRSRL
;
A
#
# COMPACT_ATOMS: atom_id res chain seq x y z
N MET A 1 1.48 25.08 2.53
CA MET A 1 2.02 23.97 1.72
C MET A 1 3.26 23.46 2.41
N ALA A 2 3.33 22.15 2.62
CA ALA A 2 4.45 21.48 3.27
C ALA A 2 5.75 21.69 2.49
N GLN A 3 6.88 21.62 3.18
CA GLN A 3 8.18 21.53 2.55
C GLN A 3 8.36 20.12 1.98
N GLN A 4 8.58 20.04 0.68
CA GLN A 4 8.90 18.76 0.05
C GLN A 4 10.41 18.53 0.12
N ARG A 5 10.80 17.34 0.58
CA ARG A 5 12.21 16.92 0.57
C ARG A 5 12.38 15.49 0.08
N ARG A 6 13.43 15.28 -0.67
CA ARG A 6 13.84 13.94 -1.11
C ARG A 6 14.47 13.18 0.06
N VAL A 7 13.98 11.96 0.32
CA VAL A 7 14.50 11.07 1.36
C VAL A 7 14.96 9.78 0.71
N VAL A 8 16.08 9.24 1.17
CA VAL A 8 16.65 7.97 0.71
C VAL A 8 16.73 7.03 1.90
N ILE A 9 16.15 5.85 1.77
CA ILE A 9 16.06 4.85 2.85
C ILE A 9 16.68 3.55 2.32
N GLN A 10 17.59 2.95 3.08
CA GLN A 10 18.15 1.65 2.74
C GLN A 10 17.18 0.55 3.20
N ASN A 11 16.82 -0.37 2.29
CA ASN A 11 16.02 -1.54 2.64
C ASN A 11 16.91 -2.68 3.19
N ASN A 12 16.27 -3.77 3.63
CA ASN A 12 16.97 -4.93 4.19
C ASN A 12 17.82 -5.72 3.17
N HIS A 13 17.71 -5.38 1.89
CA HIS A 13 18.50 -5.97 0.81
C HIS A 13 19.69 -5.11 0.37
N GLY A 14 19.92 -3.98 1.08
CA GLY A 14 21.00 -3.06 0.77
C GLY A 14 20.70 -2.07 -0.35
N GLU A 15 19.46 -2.06 -0.88
CA GLU A 15 19.04 -1.16 -1.95
C GLU A 15 18.49 0.16 -1.40
N LYS A 16 18.72 1.23 -2.12
CA LYS A 16 18.22 2.57 -1.76
C LYS A 16 16.82 2.77 -2.33
N LEU A 17 15.85 2.94 -1.43
CA LEU A 17 14.49 3.39 -1.75
C LEU A 17 14.45 4.91 -1.75
N VAL A 18 13.87 5.49 -2.78
CA VAL A 18 13.79 6.96 -2.95
C VAL A 18 12.35 7.42 -2.82
N GLY A 19 12.13 8.41 -1.97
CA GLY A 19 10.81 8.99 -1.76
C GLY A 19 10.82 10.50 -1.59
N ILE A 20 9.63 11.08 -1.56
CA ILE A 20 9.38 12.50 -1.27
C ILE A 20 8.55 12.58 0.00
N LEU A 21 9.10 13.26 0.99
CA LEU A 21 8.39 13.63 2.21
C LEU A 21 7.76 15.01 2.02
N HIS A 22 6.44 15.07 2.18
CA HIS A 22 5.70 16.31 2.38
C HIS A 22 5.64 16.56 3.88
N ASP A 23 6.52 17.41 4.37
CA ASP A 23 6.70 17.68 5.79
C ASP A 23 5.84 18.88 6.20
N THR A 24 4.78 18.63 6.96
CA THR A 24 3.88 19.68 7.48
C THR A 24 4.28 20.15 8.87
N GLY A 25 5.31 19.56 9.47
CA GLY A 25 5.67 19.72 10.88
C GLY A 25 4.81 18.87 11.84
N SER A 26 3.95 18.01 11.32
CA SER A 26 3.17 17.05 12.12
C SER A 26 3.99 15.79 12.38
N ASP A 27 3.90 15.26 13.61
CA ASP A 27 4.45 13.94 13.95
C ASP A 27 3.69 12.80 13.25
N GLU A 28 2.48 13.07 12.77
CA GLU A 28 1.64 12.12 12.07
C GLU A 28 2.06 11.99 10.63
N LEU A 29 2.31 10.75 10.21
CA LEU A 29 2.79 10.43 8.87
C LEU A 29 1.92 9.37 8.20
N VAL A 30 1.49 9.65 6.97
CA VAL A 30 0.86 8.69 6.07
C VAL A 30 1.88 8.24 5.03
N ILE A 31 1.94 6.93 4.76
CA ILE A 31 2.80 6.38 3.71
C ILE A 31 1.93 5.96 2.53
N VAL A 32 2.33 6.36 1.32
CA VAL A 32 1.58 6.09 0.08
C VAL A 32 2.43 5.23 -0.87
N CYS A 33 1.85 4.11 -1.31
CA CYS A 33 2.50 3.06 -2.09
C CYS A 33 1.90 2.98 -3.50
N HIS A 34 2.75 3.04 -4.53
CA HIS A 34 2.35 2.97 -5.93
C HIS A 34 2.06 1.53 -6.39
N GLY A 35 1.48 1.39 -7.60
CA GLY A 35 1.13 0.12 -8.24
C GLY A 35 2.23 -0.49 -9.12
N PHE A 36 1.82 -1.47 -9.93
CA PHE A 36 2.67 -2.20 -10.87
C PHE A 36 3.27 -1.27 -11.94
N GLN A 37 4.60 -1.36 -12.17
CA GLN A 37 5.34 -0.52 -13.12
C GLN A 37 5.00 0.97 -13.00
N SER A 38 4.87 1.45 -11.77
CA SER A 38 4.49 2.80 -11.45
C SER A 38 5.60 3.51 -10.66
N SER A 39 5.31 4.66 -10.11
CA SER A 39 6.24 5.40 -9.27
C SER A 39 5.50 6.33 -8.32
N LYS A 40 6.25 6.89 -7.36
CA LYS A 40 5.79 7.94 -6.44
C LYS A 40 5.23 9.18 -7.15
N GLU A 41 5.57 9.39 -8.44
CA GLU A 41 5.15 10.56 -9.23
C GLU A 41 3.84 10.36 -10.00
N ARG A 42 3.22 9.18 -9.92
CA ARG A 42 1.93 8.95 -10.59
C ARG A 42 0.80 9.71 -9.91
N ILE A 43 -0.20 10.09 -10.71
CA ILE A 43 -1.28 11.01 -10.29
C ILE A 43 -2.00 10.58 -9.02
N PRO A 44 -2.46 9.33 -8.81
CA PRO A 44 -3.11 9.01 -7.52
C PRO A 44 -2.20 9.29 -6.32
N MET A 45 -0.89 9.00 -6.41
CA MET A 45 0.06 9.19 -5.33
C MET A 45 0.29 10.68 -5.01
N VAL A 46 0.51 11.48 -6.06
CA VAL A 46 0.76 12.93 -5.92
C VAL A 46 -0.47 13.65 -5.37
N ASN A 47 -1.66 13.31 -5.86
CA ASN A 47 -2.90 13.95 -5.45
C ASN A 47 -3.32 13.59 -4.02
N LEU A 48 -3.12 12.32 -3.62
CA LEU A 48 -3.32 11.90 -2.24
C LEU A 48 -2.36 12.64 -1.29
N ALA A 49 -1.07 12.71 -1.65
CA ALA A 49 -0.10 13.43 -0.85
C ALA A 49 -0.46 14.91 -0.69
N ALA A 50 -0.88 15.58 -1.78
CA ALA A 50 -1.33 16.96 -1.73
C ALA A 50 -2.64 17.15 -0.92
N ALA A 51 -3.51 16.14 -0.86
CA ALA A 51 -4.72 16.19 -0.07
C ALA A 51 -4.43 16.12 1.44
N PHE A 52 -3.58 15.20 1.87
CA PHE A 52 -3.15 15.11 3.27
C PHE A 52 -2.33 16.31 3.71
N ASP A 53 -1.44 16.87 2.84
CA ASP A 53 -0.69 18.11 3.10
C ASP A 53 -1.65 19.26 3.45
N ARG A 54 -2.76 19.43 2.72
CA ARG A 54 -3.77 20.46 3.02
C ARG A 54 -4.47 20.27 4.36
N GLU A 55 -4.52 19.04 4.87
CA GLU A 55 -5.06 18.71 6.20
C GLU A 55 -4.01 18.78 7.32
N GLY A 56 -2.78 19.19 7.00
CA GLY A 56 -1.69 19.31 7.98
C GLY A 56 -1.11 17.96 8.42
N ILE A 57 -1.33 16.90 7.67
CA ILE A 57 -0.78 15.56 7.92
C ILE A 57 0.41 15.33 7.00
N SER A 58 1.56 14.95 7.56
CA SER A 58 2.76 14.65 6.77
C SER A 58 2.56 13.40 5.93
N VAL A 59 3.15 13.37 4.73
CA VAL A 59 3.01 12.24 3.79
C VAL A 59 4.34 11.85 3.20
N PHE A 60 4.60 10.57 3.16
CA PHE A 60 5.72 10.01 2.43
C PHE A 60 5.24 9.13 1.28
N ARG A 61 5.60 9.49 0.05
CA ARG A 61 5.41 8.69 -1.15
C ARG A 61 6.77 8.24 -1.69
N PHE A 62 6.94 6.98 -2.01
CA PHE A 62 8.23 6.42 -2.39
C PHE A 62 8.12 5.42 -3.53
N ASP A 63 9.23 5.13 -4.17
CA ASP A 63 9.36 4.09 -5.17
C ASP A 63 9.81 2.78 -4.51
N PHE A 64 9.10 1.69 -4.76
CA PHE A 64 9.55 0.35 -4.40
C PHE A 64 10.84 -0.02 -5.14
N ALA A 65 11.65 -0.93 -4.60
CA ALA A 65 12.85 -1.42 -5.25
C ALA A 65 12.58 -1.85 -6.71
N GLY A 66 13.48 -1.44 -7.61
CA GLY A 66 13.35 -1.69 -9.06
C GLY A 66 12.33 -0.82 -9.80
N ASN A 67 11.77 0.21 -9.14
CA ASN A 67 10.84 1.17 -9.75
C ASN A 67 11.35 2.60 -9.57
N GLY A 68 10.97 3.48 -10.48
CA GLY A 68 11.26 4.91 -10.42
C GLY A 68 12.74 5.22 -10.24
N GLU A 69 13.08 5.92 -9.15
CA GLU A 69 14.47 6.29 -8.79
C GLU A 69 15.10 5.32 -7.78
N SER A 70 14.36 4.32 -7.29
CA SER A 70 14.89 3.34 -6.34
C SER A 70 15.81 2.33 -7.00
N GLU A 71 16.84 1.89 -6.26
CA GLU A 71 17.75 0.84 -6.72
C GLU A 71 17.04 -0.52 -6.82
N GLY A 72 17.71 -1.50 -7.42
CA GLY A 72 17.18 -2.85 -7.62
C GLY A 72 16.67 -3.08 -9.04
N LEU A 73 16.14 -4.28 -9.26
CA LEU A 73 15.58 -4.68 -10.56
C LEU A 73 14.07 -4.87 -10.43
N PHE A 74 13.32 -4.33 -11.40
CA PHE A 74 11.89 -4.55 -11.47
C PHE A 74 11.56 -6.04 -11.58
N GLN A 75 10.60 -6.48 -10.77
CA GLN A 75 10.10 -7.85 -10.75
C GLN A 75 8.58 -7.89 -10.96
N TYR A 76 8.09 -8.87 -11.73
CA TYR A 76 6.68 -9.01 -12.06
C TYR A 76 5.79 -9.29 -10.84
N GLY A 77 6.21 -10.22 -9.97
CA GLY A 77 5.58 -10.51 -8.68
C GLY A 77 6.08 -9.57 -7.60
N ASN A 78 6.94 -10.09 -6.72
CA ASN A 78 7.67 -9.32 -5.69
C ASN A 78 6.80 -8.72 -4.58
N TYR A 79 5.61 -9.26 -4.38
CA TYR A 79 4.66 -8.74 -3.40
C TYR A 79 5.19 -8.76 -1.97
N ARG A 80 5.81 -9.88 -1.59
CA ARG A 80 6.38 -10.06 -0.24
C ARG A 80 7.57 -9.14 -0.01
N ARG A 81 8.43 -8.99 -1.02
CA ARG A 81 9.60 -8.11 -0.93
C ARG A 81 9.20 -6.62 -0.91
N GLU A 82 8.18 -6.22 -1.65
CA GLU A 82 7.64 -4.86 -1.57
C GLU A 82 7.00 -4.58 -0.20
N ALA A 83 6.41 -5.59 0.46
CA ALA A 83 5.98 -5.45 1.86
C ALA A 83 7.18 -5.29 2.82
N ASP A 84 8.33 -5.90 2.53
CA ASP A 84 9.57 -5.71 3.29
C ASP A 84 10.21 -4.33 3.00
N ASP A 85 10.11 -3.81 1.77
CA ASP A 85 10.47 -2.42 1.45
C ASP A 85 9.64 -1.43 2.27
N LEU A 86 8.31 -1.63 2.30
CA LEU A 86 7.42 -0.82 3.14
C LEU A 86 7.79 -0.94 4.62
N ARG A 87 8.23 -2.12 5.08
CA ARG A 87 8.73 -2.31 6.46
C ARG A 87 9.94 -1.43 6.74
N ALA A 88 10.91 -1.37 5.83
CA ALA A 88 12.09 -0.51 5.99
C ALA A 88 11.69 0.98 6.07
N VAL A 89 10.73 1.41 5.25
CA VAL A 89 10.19 2.78 5.29
C VAL A 89 9.50 3.08 6.63
N VAL A 90 8.61 2.20 7.10
CA VAL A 90 7.93 2.36 8.40
C VAL A 90 8.93 2.44 9.54
N GLN A 91 9.95 1.57 9.56
CA GLN A 91 10.98 1.56 10.60
C GLN A 91 11.82 2.83 10.59
N HIS A 92 12.19 3.34 9.40
CA HIS A 92 12.94 4.58 9.25
C HIS A 92 12.22 5.76 9.89
N PHE A 93 10.94 5.94 9.59
CA PHE A 93 10.19 7.08 10.12
C PHE A 93 9.85 6.95 11.60
N ARG A 94 9.59 5.76 12.10
CA ARG A 94 9.44 5.52 13.56
C ARG A 94 10.72 5.84 14.33
N GLY A 95 11.88 5.53 13.77
CA GLY A 95 13.18 5.89 14.34
C GLY A 95 13.47 7.40 14.33
N ASN A 96 12.70 8.18 13.56
CA ASN A 96 12.80 9.62 13.41
C ASN A 96 11.59 10.37 14.04
N GLU A 97 11.00 9.80 15.09
CA GLU A 97 9.94 10.41 15.92
C GLU A 97 8.58 10.62 15.21
N HIS A 98 8.37 9.97 14.03
CA HIS A 98 7.07 10.02 13.40
C HIS A 98 6.17 8.87 13.85
N THR A 99 4.89 9.19 14.04
CA THR A 99 3.83 8.21 14.23
C THR A 99 3.24 7.84 12.87
N ILE A 100 3.38 6.57 12.47
CA ILE A 100 2.75 6.12 11.21
C ILE A 100 1.26 5.96 11.41
N THR A 101 0.50 6.93 10.92
CA THR A 101 -0.95 7.00 11.06
C THR A 101 -1.65 5.99 10.17
N ALA A 102 -1.26 5.92 8.90
CA ALA A 102 -1.87 5.03 7.92
C ALA A 102 -0.87 4.61 6.83
N ILE A 103 -1.13 3.45 6.24
CA ILE A 103 -0.50 3.03 4.99
C ILE A 103 -1.57 2.90 3.90
N ILE A 104 -1.31 3.47 2.74
CA ILE A 104 -2.24 3.55 1.61
C ILE A 104 -1.56 2.99 0.38
N GLY A 105 -2.22 2.11 -0.36
CA GLY A 105 -1.66 1.54 -1.57
C GLY A 105 -2.64 1.51 -2.73
N HIS A 106 -2.14 1.82 -3.93
CA HIS A 106 -2.90 1.74 -5.17
C HIS A 106 -2.53 0.50 -5.97
N SER A 107 -3.52 -0.22 -6.50
CA SER A 107 -3.35 -1.38 -7.38
C SER A 107 -2.48 -2.47 -6.69
N LYS A 108 -1.33 -2.85 -7.25
CA LYS A 108 -0.36 -3.74 -6.59
C LYS A 108 0.04 -3.23 -5.20
N GLY A 109 0.24 -1.92 -5.04
CA GLY A 109 0.50 -1.30 -3.74
C GLY A 109 -0.63 -1.53 -2.72
N GLY A 110 -1.89 -1.61 -3.18
CA GLY A 110 -3.04 -1.99 -2.36
C GLY A 110 -2.89 -3.40 -1.78
N ASN A 111 -2.43 -4.36 -2.58
CA ASN A 111 -2.09 -5.68 -2.08
C ASN A 111 -0.93 -5.66 -1.08
N VAL A 112 0.11 -4.85 -1.36
CA VAL A 112 1.29 -4.75 -0.51
C VAL A 112 0.95 -4.23 0.88
N VAL A 113 0.09 -3.20 1.00
CA VAL A 113 -0.32 -2.68 2.32
C VAL A 113 -1.16 -3.68 3.12
N LEU A 114 -1.99 -4.50 2.45
CA LEU A 114 -2.73 -5.59 3.09
C LEU A 114 -1.80 -6.71 3.57
N LEU A 115 -0.82 -7.12 2.75
CA LEU A 115 0.21 -8.07 3.13
C LEU A 115 1.04 -7.56 4.32
N TYR A 116 1.39 -6.28 4.32
CA TYR A 116 2.07 -5.63 5.43
C TYR A 116 1.25 -5.74 6.72
N ALA A 117 -0.03 -5.34 6.67
CA ALA A 117 -0.91 -5.37 7.83
C ALA A 117 -1.08 -6.79 8.39
N SER A 118 -1.23 -7.78 7.52
CA SER A 118 -1.29 -9.19 7.88
C SER A 118 -0.02 -9.71 8.56
N LYS A 119 1.15 -9.30 8.04
CA LYS A 119 2.46 -9.82 8.48
C LYS A 119 2.95 -9.17 9.77
N TYR A 120 2.76 -7.86 9.92
CA TYR A 120 3.38 -7.09 11.00
C TYR A 120 2.40 -6.62 12.08
N GLY A 121 1.14 -6.37 11.76
CA GLY A 121 0.09 -6.04 12.72
C GLY A 121 0.32 -4.78 13.56
N ASP A 122 1.18 -3.87 13.09
CA ASP A 122 1.64 -2.71 13.86
C ASP A 122 1.15 -1.36 13.28
N ILE A 123 0.28 -1.42 12.27
CA ILE A 123 -0.44 -0.27 11.68
C ILE A 123 -1.93 -0.50 11.84
N HIS A 124 -2.65 0.53 12.28
CA HIS A 124 -4.07 0.42 12.62
C HIS A 124 -5.02 0.97 11.56
N ILE A 125 -4.51 1.71 10.55
CA ILE A 125 -5.32 2.27 9.46
C ILE A 125 -4.67 1.90 8.14
N VAL A 126 -5.40 1.18 7.30
CA VAL A 126 -4.93 0.68 6.01
C VAL A 126 -5.94 1.01 4.92
N VAL A 127 -5.47 1.55 3.79
CA VAL A 127 -6.34 1.83 2.64
C VAL A 127 -5.83 1.08 1.42
N ASN A 128 -6.67 0.19 0.92
CA ASN A 128 -6.49 -0.53 -0.33
C ASN A 128 -7.28 0.15 -1.45
N ILE A 129 -6.59 0.72 -2.42
CA ILE A 129 -7.19 1.38 -3.58
C ILE A 129 -7.02 0.47 -4.80
N SER A 130 -8.11 -0.07 -5.33
CA SER A 130 -8.14 -0.92 -6.54
C SER A 130 -7.17 -2.09 -6.51
N GLY A 131 -6.90 -2.68 -5.33
CA GLY A 131 -6.10 -3.90 -5.21
C GLY A 131 -6.80 -5.11 -5.82
N ARG A 132 -6.03 -6.12 -6.22
CA ARG A 132 -6.53 -7.33 -6.83
C ARG A 132 -6.67 -8.45 -5.79
N PHE A 133 -7.87 -9.02 -5.65
CA PHE A 133 -8.09 -10.11 -4.70
C PHE A 133 -7.53 -11.45 -5.21
N ASN A 134 -7.81 -11.79 -6.48
CA ASN A 134 -7.29 -13.00 -7.09
C ASN A 134 -6.10 -12.70 -8.02
N LEU A 135 -4.88 -12.94 -7.53
CA LEU A 135 -3.64 -12.63 -8.26
C LEU A 135 -3.40 -13.54 -9.47
N GLU A 136 -4.08 -14.66 -9.60
CA GLU A 136 -4.01 -15.51 -10.79
C GLU A 136 -4.68 -14.88 -12.00
N ARG A 137 -5.68 -13.99 -11.77
CA ARG A 137 -6.38 -13.30 -12.85
C ARG A 137 -5.50 -12.27 -13.56
N GLY A 138 -5.72 -12.12 -14.86
CA GLY A 138 -5.04 -11.12 -15.70
C GLY A 138 -3.63 -11.49 -16.14
N ILE A 139 -3.11 -12.65 -15.77
CA ILE A 139 -1.79 -13.14 -16.21
C ILE A 139 -1.82 -13.52 -17.69
N GLU A 140 -2.82 -14.29 -18.10
CA GLU A 140 -2.94 -14.75 -19.50
C GLU A 140 -3.04 -13.59 -20.50
N GLY A 141 -3.71 -12.52 -20.14
CA GLY A 141 -3.82 -11.34 -20.98
C GLY A 141 -2.48 -10.63 -21.24
N ARG A 142 -1.51 -10.79 -20.34
CA ARG A 142 -0.17 -10.21 -20.46
C ARG A 142 0.87 -11.16 -21.01
N LEU A 143 0.84 -12.41 -20.57
CA LEU A 143 1.91 -13.38 -20.83
C LEU A 143 1.51 -14.43 -21.88
N GLY A 144 0.24 -14.48 -22.29
CA GLY A 144 -0.30 -15.53 -23.17
C GLY A 144 -0.83 -16.73 -22.38
N ARG A 145 -1.70 -17.53 -23.01
CA ARG A 145 -2.32 -18.70 -22.35
C ARG A 145 -1.33 -19.81 -22.02
N ASP A 146 -0.24 -19.86 -22.73
CA ASP A 146 0.85 -20.85 -22.61
C ASP A 146 1.96 -20.43 -21.63
N PHE A 147 1.75 -19.38 -20.85
CA PHE A 147 2.79 -18.77 -20.01
C PHE A 147 3.44 -19.77 -19.04
N LEU A 148 2.68 -20.71 -18.46
CA LEU A 148 3.24 -21.73 -17.56
C LEU A 148 4.16 -22.71 -18.28
N GLN A 149 3.84 -23.08 -19.51
CA GLN A 149 4.68 -23.96 -20.30
C GLN A 149 5.97 -23.23 -20.72
N ARG A 150 5.83 -22.02 -21.24
CA ARG A 150 6.97 -21.21 -21.69
C ARG A 150 7.95 -20.91 -20.57
N ILE A 151 7.46 -20.51 -19.40
CA ILE A 151 8.34 -20.15 -18.28
C ILE A 151 9.10 -21.38 -17.74
N LYS A 152 8.48 -22.58 -17.76
CA LYS A 152 9.16 -23.82 -17.39
C LYS A 152 10.23 -24.22 -18.40
N GLN A 153 10.03 -23.94 -19.69
CA GLN A 153 10.98 -24.29 -20.75
C GLN A 153 12.15 -23.30 -20.84
N GLU A 154 11.87 -22.01 -20.72
CA GLU A 154 12.81 -20.92 -20.98
C GLU A 154 13.36 -20.28 -19.69
N GLY A 155 12.72 -20.51 -18.54
CA GLY A 155 13.05 -19.89 -17.26
C GLY A 155 12.56 -18.44 -17.11
N PHE A 156 12.14 -17.81 -18.21
CA PHE A 156 11.65 -16.44 -18.23
C PHE A 156 10.73 -16.16 -19.43
N ILE A 157 9.99 -15.04 -19.35
CA ILE A 157 9.19 -14.50 -20.46
C ILE A 157 9.52 -13.01 -20.60
N ASP A 158 9.98 -12.59 -21.77
CA ASP A 158 10.19 -11.17 -22.09
C ASP A 158 8.88 -10.56 -22.57
N VAL A 159 8.40 -9.55 -21.84
CA VAL A 159 7.21 -8.78 -22.20
C VAL A 159 7.63 -7.61 -23.08
N LYS A 160 6.92 -7.45 -24.20
CA LYS A 160 7.14 -6.39 -25.16
C LYS A 160 5.88 -5.54 -25.30
N ASN A 161 6.06 -4.23 -25.53
CA ASN A 161 4.94 -3.34 -25.79
C ASN A 161 4.37 -3.55 -27.21
N ARG A 162 3.28 -2.84 -27.52
CA ARG A 162 2.59 -2.92 -28.84
C ARG A 162 3.50 -2.61 -30.03
N ARG A 163 4.66 -1.94 -29.83
CA ARG A 163 5.66 -1.65 -30.83
C ARG A 163 6.78 -2.70 -30.92
N GLY A 164 6.66 -3.82 -30.16
CA GLY A 164 7.67 -4.88 -30.10
C GLY A 164 8.90 -4.55 -29.25
N LYS A 165 8.94 -3.38 -28.60
CA LYS A 165 10.06 -2.99 -27.73
C LYS A 165 9.94 -3.71 -26.38
N PHE A 166 11.06 -4.25 -25.89
CA PHE A 166 11.18 -4.84 -24.55
C PHE A 166 10.73 -3.85 -23.47
N GLU A 167 9.93 -4.34 -22.53
CA GLU A 167 9.48 -3.58 -21.36
C GLU A 167 10.08 -4.16 -20.07
N TYR A 168 9.87 -5.46 -19.82
CA TYR A 168 10.40 -6.14 -18.64
C TYR A 168 10.44 -7.65 -18.86
N ARG A 169 11.20 -8.32 -18.01
CA ARG A 169 11.31 -9.78 -17.95
C ARG A 169 10.51 -10.32 -16.77
N VAL A 170 9.77 -11.39 -17.01
CA VAL A 170 9.12 -12.20 -15.98
C VAL A 170 9.96 -13.44 -15.79
N THR A 171 10.60 -13.60 -14.63
CA THR A 171 11.29 -14.82 -14.25
C THR A 171 10.31 -15.82 -13.62
N GLU A 172 10.64 -17.09 -13.61
CA GLU A 172 9.85 -18.12 -12.94
C GLU A 172 9.65 -17.76 -11.46
N GLU A 173 10.70 -17.32 -10.75
CA GLU A 173 10.66 -16.90 -9.37
C GLU A 173 9.63 -15.76 -9.16
N SER A 174 9.71 -14.71 -9.97
CA SER A 174 8.80 -13.56 -9.85
C SER A 174 7.35 -13.89 -10.19
N LEU A 175 7.12 -14.83 -11.11
CA LEU A 175 5.79 -15.35 -11.40
C LEU A 175 5.26 -16.19 -10.23
N MET A 176 6.09 -17.06 -9.66
CA MET A 176 5.72 -17.90 -8.53
C MET A 176 5.45 -17.08 -7.27
N ASP A 177 6.20 -16.00 -7.00
CA ASP A 177 5.85 -15.06 -5.92
C ASP A 177 4.41 -14.54 -6.06
N ARG A 178 4.02 -14.13 -7.28
CA ARG A 178 2.65 -13.70 -7.55
C ARG A 178 1.62 -14.82 -7.35
N LEU A 179 1.87 -16.02 -7.90
CA LEU A 179 0.93 -17.13 -7.88
C LEU A 179 0.77 -17.76 -6.49
N THR A 180 1.83 -17.72 -5.66
CA THR A 180 1.81 -18.27 -4.30
C THR A 180 1.45 -17.24 -3.22
N THR A 181 1.23 -15.99 -3.59
CA THR A 181 0.77 -14.96 -2.65
C THR A 181 -0.73 -15.13 -2.42
N ASP A 182 -1.09 -15.70 -1.28
CA ASP A 182 -2.48 -15.90 -0.87
C ASP A 182 -3.03 -14.63 -0.21
N VAL A 183 -3.70 -13.82 -1.04
CA VAL A 183 -4.33 -12.56 -0.61
C VAL A 183 -5.46 -12.82 0.38
N ARG A 184 -6.26 -13.89 0.17
CA ARG A 184 -7.37 -14.22 1.06
C ARG A 184 -6.88 -14.59 2.44
N ALA A 185 -5.90 -15.49 2.55
CA ALA A 185 -5.30 -15.86 3.84
C ALA A 185 -4.71 -14.63 4.55
N SER A 186 -4.05 -13.74 3.80
CA SER A 186 -3.53 -12.49 4.34
C SER A 186 -4.65 -11.60 4.89
N CYS A 187 -5.74 -11.41 4.16
CA CYS A 187 -6.89 -10.62 4.61
C CYS A 187 -7.53 -11.18 5.89
N LEU A 188 -7.70 -12.49 5.98
CA LEU A 188 -8.23 -13.19 7.17
C LEU A 188 -7.32 -13.06 8.41
N SER A 189 -6.03 -12.82 8.19
CA SER A 189 -5.02 -12.69 9.25
C SER A 189 -4.84 -11.27 9.76
N ILE A 190 -5.45 -10.26 9.12
CA ILE A 190 -5.39 -8.88 9.59
C ILE A 190 -6.11 -8.78 10.94
N HIS A 191 -5.43 -8.20 11.93
CA HIS A 191 -5.98 -8.08 13.29
C HIS A 191 -7.26 -7.24 13.31
N GLY A 192 -8.24 -7.63 14.14
CA GLY A 192 -9.54 -6.97 14.21
C GLY A 192 -9.52 -5.49 14.64
N ASP A 193 -8.44 -5.04 15.29
CA ASP A 193 -8.23 -3.63 15.65
C ASP A 193 -7.72 -2.78 14.49
N CYS A 194 -7.29 -3.41 13.41
CA CYS A 194 -6.88 -2.70 12.20
C CYS A 194 -8.10 -2.30 11.38
N ARG A 195 -8.30 -1.00 11.18
CA ARG A 195 -9.34 -0.45 10.31
C ARG A 195 -8.85 -0.47 8.88
N VAL A 196 -9.55 -1.20 8.03
CA VAL A 196 -9.21 -1.32 6.61
C VAL A 196 -10.32 -0.73 5.75
N MET A 197 -9.97 0.10 4.78
CA MET A 197 -10.89 0.53 3.73
C MET A 197 -10.44 -0.01 2.38
N THR A 198 -11.36 -0.51 1.59
CA THR A 198 -11.17 -0.71 0.16
C THR A 198 -11.94 0.34 -0.62
N VAL A 199 -11.24 1.11 -1.46
CA VAL A 199 -11.84 2.01 -2.44
C VAL A 199 -11.65 1.43 -3.83
N HIS A 200 -12.71 1.36 -4.64
CA HIS A 200 -12.64 0.78 -5.98
C HIS A 200 -13.50 1.56 -6.98
N GLY A 201 -13.01 1.68 -8.21
CA GLY A 201 -13.79 2.29 -9.30
C GLY A 201 -14.77 1.31 -9.93
N SER A 202 -16.04 1.71 -10.12
CA SER A 202 -17.05 0.80 -10.71
C SER A 202 -16.79 0.49 -12.19
N MET A 203 -15.96 1.28 -12.89
CA MET A 203 -15.57 1.07 -14.27
C MET A 203 -14.08 0.69 -14.41
N ASP A 204 -13.49 0.08 -13.38
CA ASP A 204 -12.11 -0.41 -13.42
C ASP A 204 -11.98 -1.60 -14.40
N GLU A 205 -11.32 -1.37 -15.54
CA GLU A 205 -11.08 -2.38 -16.58
C GLU A 205 -9.85 -3.24 -16.32
N ILE A 206 -9.01 -2.84 -15.35
CA ILE A 206 -7.76 -3.54 -15.01
C ILE A 206 -8.00 -4.58 -13.91
N VAL A 207 -8.67 -4.15 -12.83
CA VAL A 207 -9.07 -4.99 -11.70
C VAL A 207 -10.58 -4.92 -11.54
N PRO A 208 -11.31 -6.03 -11.71
CA PRO A 208 -12.77 -6.01 -11.58
C PRO A 208 -13.22 -5.52 -10.21
N ALA A 209 -14.27 -4.70 -10.16
CA ALA A 209 -14.84 -4.19 -8.92
C ALA A 209 -15.34 -5.29 -7.97
N ASP A 210 -15.64 -6.48 -8.50
CA ASP A 210 -15.96 -7.67 -7.70
C ASP A 210 -14.83 -8.05 -6.73
N ASP A 211 -13.57 -7.77 -7.06
CA ASP A 211 -12.45 -8.03 -6.15
C ASP A 211 -12.59 -7.20 -4.85
N ALA A 212 -13.18 -6.01 -4.92
CA ALA A 212 -13.45 -5.18 -3.73
C ALA A 212 -14.49 -5.82 -2.78
N LEU A 213 -15.48 -6.52 -3.33
CA LEU A 213 -16.45 -7.28 -2.54
C LEU A 213 -15.81 -8.48 -1.83
N GLU A 214 -14.82 -9.11 -2.44
CA GLU A 214 -14.11 -10.22 -1.80
C GLU A 214 -13.22 -9.74 -0.64
N PHE A 215 -12.61 -8.56 -0.74
CA PHE A 215 -11.92 -7.93 0.40
C PHE A 215 -12.88 -7.68 1.56
N SER A 216 -14.06 -7.13 1.29
CA SER A 216 -15.05 -6.81 2.34
C SER A 216 -15.59 -8.05 3.07
N LYS A 217 -15.65 -9.20 2.40
CA LYS A 217 -16.04 -10.48 3.00
C LYS A 217 -14.93 -11.12 3.83
N SER A 218 -13.67 -10.77 3.55
CA SER A 218 -12.50 -11.46 4.12
C SER A 218 -11.85 -10.70 5.28
N ILE A 219 -11.99 -9.37 5.35
CA ILE A 219 -11.37 -8.53 6.37
C ILE A 219 -12.39 -8.20 7.45
N ALA A 220 -12.09 -8.51 8.72
CA ALA A 220 -13.04 -8.41 9.82
C ALA A 220 -13.52 -6.97 10.11
N ASN A 221 -12.62 -5.99 10.03
CA ASN A 221 -12.92 -4.58 10.34
C ASN A 221 -12.72 -3.74 9.09
N HIS A 222 -13.70 -3.77 8.19
CA HIS A 222 -13.58 -3.31 6.82
C HIS A 222 -14.71 -2.35 6.41
N ASP A 223 -14.32 -1.28 5.72
CA ASP A 223 -15.21 -0.38 5.01
C ASP A 223 -15.00 -0.51 3.49
N LEU A 224 -16.07 -0.53 2.75
CA LEU A 224 -16.07 -0.60 1.29
C LEU A 224 -16.63 0.68 0.69
N CYS A 225 -15.91 1.30 -0.22
CA CYS A 225 -16.35 2.44 -1.00
C CYS A 225 -16.17 2.15 -2.50
N ILE A 226 -17.27 2.15 -3.25
CA ILE A 226 -17.22 2.09 -4.71
C ILE A 226 -17.46 3.50 -5.25
N ILE A 227 -16.47 4.02 -6.00
CA ILE A 227 -16.60 5.30 -6.69
C ILE A 227 -17.22 5.04 -8.07
N GLU A 228 -18.43 5.53 -8.23
CA GLU A 228 -19.19 5.32 -9.47
C GLU A 228 -18.50 5.95 -10.68
N ARG A 229 -18.43 5.18 -11.77
CA ARG A 229 -17.84 5.59 -13.06
C ARG A 229 -16.33 5.87 -13.02
N ALA A 230 -15.65 5.59 -11.90
CA ALA A 230 -14.20 5.72 -11.82
C ALA A 230 -13.51 4.53 -12.52
N ASP A 231 -12.45 4.84 -13.27
CA ASP A 231 -11.52 3.89 -13.86
C ASP A 231 -10.44 3.47 -12.84
N HIS A 232 -9.50 2.61 -13.26
CA HIS A 232 -8.44 2.09 -12.40
C HIS A 232 -7.55 3.18 -11.81
N ASP A 233 -7.23 4.23 -12.57
CA ASP A 233 -6.38 5.35 -12.18
C ASP A 233 -7.18 6.54 -11.62
N TYR A 234 -8.51 6.42 -11.52
CA TYR A 234 -9.41 7.50 -11.07
C TYR A 234 -9.26 8.78 -11.88
N THR A 235 -9.04 8.67 -13.18
CA THR A 235 -8.65 9.78 -14.06
C THR A 235 -9.53 11.02 -13.89
N SER A 236 -10.83 10.86 -13.80
CA SER A 236 -11.79 11.96 -13.61
C SER A 236 -12.32 12.08 -12.18
N HIS A 237 -11.85 11.24 -11.23
CA HIS A 237 -12.38 11.13 -9.86
C HIS A 237 -11.32 11.34 -8.78
N GLN A 238 -10.20 12.01 -9.10
CA GLN A 238 -9.10 12.22 -8.17
C GLN A 238 -9.51 12.98 -6.90
N GLY A 239 -10.39 13.99 -7.03
CA GLY A 239 -10.88 14.75 -5.90
C GLY A 239 -11.77 13.93 -4.98
N GLU A 240 -12.64 13.08 -5.55
CA GLU A 240 -13.50 12.18 -4.81
C GLU A 240 -12.71 11.10 -4.08
N LEU A 241 -11.75 10.45 -4.79
CA LEU A 241 -10.81 9.51 -4.18
C LEU A 241 -10.08 10.12 -2.99
N ALA A 242 -9.51 11.31 -3.18
CA ALA A 242 -8.78 11.99 -2.12
C ALA A 242 -9.67 12.31 -0.91
N SER A 243 -10.90 12.80 -1.15
CA SER A 243 -11.85 13.10 -0.07
C SER A 243 -12.23 11.86 0.73
N VAL A 244 -12.55 10.75 0.06
CA VAL A 244 -12.92 9.48 0.71
C VAL A 244 -11.78 8.96 1.57
N VAL A 245 -10.56 8.93 1.02
CA VAL A 245 -9.39 8.40 1.73
C VAL A 245 -8.98 9.27 2.91
N VAL A 246 -8.94 10.59 2.72
CA VAL A 246 -8.56 11.54 3.79
C VAL A 246 -9.58 11.51 4.93
N ASN A 247 -10.88 11.51 4.62
CA ASN A 247 -11.92 11.46 5.65
C ASN A 247 -11.82 10.18 6.46
N PHE A 248 -11.70 9.03 5.81
CA PHE A 248 -11.53 7.75 6.50
C PHE A 248 -10.32 7.75 7.46
N VAL A 249 -9.18 8.24 7.00
CA VAL A 249 -7.97 8.29 7.85
C VAL A 249 -8.18 9.23 9.03
N LYS A 250 -8.74 10.42 8.83
CA LYS A 250 -9.00 11.42 9.90
C LYS A 250 -9.98 10.90 10.96
N GLU A 251 -11.10 10.32 10.54
CA GLU A 251 -12.10 9.77 11.44
C GLU A 251 -11.51 8.67 12.34
N ASN A 252 -10.75 7.76 11.76
CA ASN A 252 -10.16 6.65 12.51
C ASN A 252 -8.95 7.08 13.37
N LEU A 253 -8.23 8.13 12.97
CA LEU A 253 -7.17 8.72 13.78
C LEU A 253 -7.73 9.31 15.09
N HIS A 254 -8.85 10.04 15.03
CA HIS A 254 -9.50 10.59 16.22
C HIS A 254 -9.96 9.48 17.18
N LEU A 255 -10.59 8.45 16.67
CA LEU A 255 -11.04 7.30 17.46
C LEU A 255 -9.88 6.61 18.20
N HIS A 256 -8.75 6.43 17.52
CA HIS A 256 -7.56 5.80 18.12
C HIS A 256 -6.95 6.65 19.24
N LYS A 257 -6.90 7.96 19.07
CA LYS A 257 -6.41 8.91 20.10
C LYS A 257 -7.31 8.92 21.33
N ASP A 258 -8.61 8.88 21.16
CA ASP A 258 -9.58 8.88 22.27
C ASP A 258 -9.54 7.53 23.04
N MET A 259 -9.41 6.42 22.36
CA MET A 259 -9.23 5.10 22.99
C MET A 259 -7.95 5.04 23.82
N SER A 260 -6.84 5.56 23.29
CA SER A 260 -5.56 5.60 24.00
C SER A 260 -5.61 6.47 25.24
N LYS A 261 -6.31 7.62 25.21
CA LYS A 261 -6.55 8.47 26.40
C LYS A 261 -7.38 7.76 27.45
N LEU A 262 -8.44 7.03 27.05
CA LEU A 262 -9.30 6.30 27.97
C LEU A 262 -8.57 5.13 28.65
N GLN A 263 -7.64 4.47 27.97
CA GLN A 263 -6.81 3.41 28.55
C GLN A 263 -5.80 3.96 29.57
N LEU A 264 -5.18 5.12 29.30
CA LEU A 264 -4.27 5.79 30.24
C LEU A 264 -5.00 6.22 31.52
N CYS A 265 -6.25 6.69 31.43
CA CYS A 265 -7.06 7.07 32.58
C CYS A 265 -7.54 5.87 33.42
N ARG A 266 -7.51 4.64 32.90
CA ARG A 266 -7.92 3.41 33.60
C ARG A 266 -6.78 2.65 34.27
N MET A 267 -5.52 3.06 34.10
CA MET A 267 -4.42 2.46 34.85
C MET A 267 -4.48 2.91 36.32
N PRO A 268 -4.59 1.98 37.30
CA PRO A 268 -4.57 2.36 38.71
C PRO A 268 -3.22 2.96 39.06
N ASP A 269 -3.27 4.09 39.77
CA ASP A 269 -2.10 4.81 40.29
C ASP A 269 -1.27 3.84 41.18
N LYS A 270 -0.14 3.38 40.66
CA LYS A 270 0.84 2.58 41.44
C LYS A 270 1.67 3.46 42.35
N GLY A 271 1.02 4.40 43.05
CA GLY A 271 1.62 5.34 43.99
C GLY A 271 1.34 4.99 45.44
N GLY A 272 1.58 3.75 45.86
CA GLY A 272 1.58 3.35 47.30
C GLY A 272 3.01 3.29 47.84
N ARG A 273 3.62 4.42 48.18
CA ARG A 273 4.80 4.43 49.08
C ARG A 273 4.37 3.90 50.42
N SER A 274 4.69 2.65 50.75
CA SER A 274 4.77 2.17 52.13
C SER A 274 5.96 2.87 52.81
N ARG A 275 5.66 3.78 53.71
CA ARG A 275 6.59 4.13 54.82
C ARG A 275 6.37 3.12 55.94
N LEU A 276 7.36 2.37 56.26
CA LEU A 276 7.72 1.98 57.63
C LEU A 276 9.23 1.79 57.68
#